data_c859831ee58e134c64a65517844d223a
#
_entry.id   c859831ee58e134c64a65517844d223a
#
_cell.length_a   1.000
_cell.length_b   1.000
_cell.length_c   1.000
_cell.angle_alpha   90.00
_cell.angle_beta   90.00
_cell.angle_gamma   90.00
#
_symmetry.space_group_name_H-M   'P 1'
#
loop_
_entity.id
_entity.type
_entity.pdbx_description
1 polymer ?
#
loop_
_entity_poly.entity_id
_entity_poly.type
_entity_poly.pdbx_seq_one_letter_code
_entity_poly.pdbx_strand_id
1 'polypeptide(L)'
;MNGKHLFIATTRNIVASMHGILLFALLVTCNLTARAQHDGFHIHGRLPLPDGTVVGLLVNNDTAQSEEMCSGVLRNHTFSFTGKVDRPRTATFITNNLDLVAKNHWPDDSIHWNYISLYLTNDEILITPELKVKGGQVQDDYNDLLSMDDSGGEVVSPDIFFNFIDHHPHSPVSVELARRLLERGYNLTAEQVDHLDSTIVSVPDDTTGLRLMRLQIAQARKTVKGALLQDLELVTTNGQKASLTHIVADAQRHKPGYVLVDFWASWCGICLAAMPDIKALAEEYSSNLTVVAISIDTKEEAWHNSMKKHHEPWAQYRTTQQGYKDIFTKYQVGNGVPYYLFIRPDGKVLSAMSGPEQVKETLDSLLAK
;
A
#
# COMPACT_ATOMS: atom_id res chain seq x y z
N MET A 1 3.19 -28.12 13.12
CA MET A 1 4.18 -27.06 13.42
C MET A 1 3.83 -25.91 12.50
N ASN A 2 3.14 -24.87 13.05
CA ASN A 2 2.59 -23.77 12.26
C ASN A 2 3.71 -22.79 11.89
N GLY A 3 4.03 -22.70 10.61
CA GLY A 3 4.88 -21.64 10.10
C GLY A 3 4.17 -20.29 10.26
N LYS A 4 4.72 -19.42 11.08
CA LYS A 4 4.24 -18.05 11.25
C LYS A 4 4.51 -17.29 9.95
N HIS A 5 3.48 -16.92 9.24
CA HIS A 5 3.56 -16.13 8.01
C HIS A 5 3.12 -14.70 8.31
N LEU A 6 4.05 -13.77 8.25
CA LEU A 6 3.74 -12.36 8.21
C LEU A 6 3.15 -12.04 6.82
N PHE A 7 1.83 -12.15 6.68
CA PHE A 7 1.11 -11.73 5.49
C PHE A 7 0.97 -10.21 5.50
N ILE A 8 1.93 -9.53 4.90
CA ILE A 8 1.74 -8.13 4.50
C ILE A 8 0.65 -8.15 3.42
N ALA A 9 -0.41 -7.38 3.58
CA ALA A 9 -1.70 -7.42 2.89
C ALA A 9 -1.71 -7.38 1.33
N THR A 10 -0.57 -7.50 0.68
CA THR A 10 -0.45 -7.62 -0.79
C THR A 10 -0.78 -9.02 -1.32
N THR A 11 -0.88 -10.04 -0.46
CA THR A 11 -1.02 -11.43 -0.90
C THR A 11 -2.46 -11.90 -1.11
N ARG A 12 -3.48 -11.17 -0.68
CA ARG A 12 -4.89 -11.55 -0.89
C ARG A 12 -5.34 -11.59 -2.37
N ASN A 13 -4.63 -10.86 -3.25
CA ASN A 13 -4.92 -10.88 -4.69
C ASN A 13 -4.13 -11.94 -5.48
N ILE A 14 -3.14 -12.59 -4.86
CA ILE A 14 -2.27 -13.57 -5.55
C ILE A 14 -3.02 -14.89 -5.78
N VAL A 15 -3.85 -15.33 -4.86
CA VAL A 15 -4.57 -16.62 -4.97
C VAL A 15 -5.62 -16.61 -6.09
N ALA A 16 -6.25 -15.47 -6.36
CA ALA A 16 -7.28 -15.37 -7.41
C ALA A 16 -6.69 -15.26 -8.84
N SER A 17 -5.44 -14.81 -8.97
CA SER A 17 -4.77 -14.63 -10.27
C SER A 17 -4.04 -15.90 -10.76
N MET A 18 -3.74 -16.85 -9.88
CA MET A 18 -2.90 -18.01 -10.20
C MET A 18 -3.60 -19.11 -11.02
N HIS A 19 -4.92 -19.05 -11.25
CA HIS A 19 -5.61 -19.98 -12.15
C HIS A 19 -5.46 -19.63 -13.65
N GLY A 20 -4.81 -18.53 -13.97
CA GLY A 20 -4.62 -18.03 -15.35
C GLY A 20 -3.18 -17.99 -15.87
N ILE A 21 -2.18 -18.30 -15.06
CA ILE A 21 -0.75 -18.22 -15.44
C ILE A 21 -0.15 -19.63 -15.56
N LEU A 22 -0.77 -20.49 -16.33
CA LEU A 22 -0.10 -21.61 -16.96
C LEU A 22 0.25 -21.17 -18.39
N LEU A 23 1.54 -21.20 -18.71
CA LEU A 23 2.19 -20.95 -20.01
C LEU A 23 2.67 -19.51 -20.26
N PHE A 24 3.82 -19.16 -19.67
CA PHE A 24 4.91 -18.52 -20.41
C PHE A 24 6.21 -18.80 -19.65
N ALA A 25 6.79 -19.97 -19.89
CA ALA A 25 8.16 -20.27 -19.46
C ALA A 25 9.12 -19.50 -20.38
N LEU A 26 9.52 -18.30 -20.01
CA LEU A 26 10.75 -17.72 -20.52
C LEU A 26 11.90 -18.38 -19.73
N LEU A 27 12.57 -19.33 -20.37
CA LEU A 27 13.84 -19.92 -19.94
C LEU A 27 14.90 -18.81 -19.89
N VAL A 28 15.05 -18.15 -18.75
CA VAL A 28 16.29 -17.45 -18.44
C VAL A 28 17.26 -18.51 -17.93
N THR A 29 18.15 -18.96 -18.80
CA THR A 29 19.26 -19.85 -18.43
C THR A 29 20.21 -19.09 -17.51
N CYS A 30 20.13 -19.34 -16.21
CA CYS A 30 21.15 -18.94 -15.25
C CYS A 30 22.41 -19.78 -15.52
N ASN A 31 23.42 -19.19 -16.12
CA ASN A 31 24.72 -19.82 -16.31
C ASN A 31 25.50 -19.89 -15.00
N LEU A 32 25.74 -21.09 -14.56
CA LEU A 32 26.66 -21.41 -13.46
C LEU A 32 28.11 -21.29 -13.93
N THR A 33 28.79 -20.18 -13.62
CA THR A 33 30.28 -20.17 -13.60
C THR A 33 30.83 -19.16 -12.62
N ALA A 34 31.67 -19.69 -11.71
CA ALA A 34 32.85 -19.08 -11.09
C ALA A 34 32.69 -17.87 -10.16
N ARG A 35 33.24 -18.04 -8.94
CA ARG A 35 33.58 -17.02 -7.95
C ARG A 35 34.10 -15.72 -8.58
N ALA A 36 33.22 -14.76 -8.78
CA ALA A 36 33.54 -13.36 -8.98
C ALA A 36 32.89 -12.57 -7.83
N GLN A 37 33.54 -11.54 -7.37
CA GLN A 37 33.04 -10.54 -6.44
C GLN A 37 31.61 -10.18 -6.85
N HIS A 38 30.59 -10.61 -6.06
CA HIS A 38 29.18 -10.51 -6.45
C HIS A 38 28.76 -9.05 -6.47
N ASP A 39 28.59 -8.50 -7.66
CA ASP A 39 27.96 -7.19 -7.89
C ASP A 39 26.42 -7.33 -7.90
N GLY A 40 25.85 -8.17 -7.02
CA GLY A 40 24.43 -8.48 -6.91
C GLY A 40 24.13 -9.46 -5.77
N PHE A 41 22.88 -9.88 -5.65
CA PHE A 41 22.46 -10.84 -4.63
C PHE A 41 22.78 -12.27 -5.03
N HIS A 42 23.03 -13.09 -4.00
CA HIS A 42 23.15 -14.53 -4.12
C HIS A 42 22.32 -15.20 -3.01
N ILE A 43 21.16 -15.75 -3.35
CA ILE A 43 20.32 -16.50 -2.44
C ILE A 43 20.56 -17.98 -2.67
N HIS A 44 20.91 -18.72 -1.64
CA HIS A 44 21.15 -20.15 -1.73
C HIS A 44 20.71 -20.89 -0.48
N GLY A 45 20.63 -22.21 -0.57
CA GLY A 45 20.31 -23.04 0.57
C GLY A 45 20.28 -24.52 0.26
N ARG A 46 20.14 -25.30 1.35
CA ARG A 46 19.87 -26.73 1.30
C ARG A 46 18.61 -27.02 2.09
N LEU A 47 17.63 -27.64 1.45
CA LEU A 47 16.33 -27.90 2.06
C LEU A 47 16.09 -29.40 2.19
N PRO A 48 15.47 -29.89 3.30
CA PRO A 48 15.14 -31.30 3.50
C PRO A 48 13.90 -31.69 2.68
N LEU A 49 13.86 -31.29 1.41
CA LEU A 49 12.76 -31.56 0.49
C LEU A 49 13.27 -32.40 -0.67
N PRO A 50 12.43 -33.24 -1.32
CA PRO A 50 12.82 -34.05 -2.45
C PRO A 50 13.37 -33.24 -3.62
N ASP A 51 14.29 -33.84 -4.37
CA ASP A 51 14.72 -33.28 -5.65
C ASP A 51 13.52 -33.19 -6.62
N GLY A 52 13.44 -32.12 -7.40
CA GLY A 52 12.29 -31.79 -8.22
C GLY A 52 11.23 -30.93 -7.53
N THR A 53 11.35 -30.66 -6.22
CA THR A 53 10.54 -29.64 -5.56
C THR A 53 10.78 -28.29 -6.22
N VAL A 54 9.70 -27.60 -6.58
CA VAL A 54 9.76 -26.25 -7.18
C VAL A 54 10.18 -25.25 -6.13
N VAL A 55 11.10 -24.38 -6.50
CA VAL A 55 11.50 -23.21 -5.71
C VAL A 55 11.34 -21.97 -6.56
N GLY A 56 10.93 -20.87 -5.95
CA GLY A 56 10.74 -19.58 -6.62
C GLY A 56 11.14 -18.41 -5.74
N LEU A 57 11.49 -17.31 -6.37
CA LEU A 57 11.71 -16.02 -5.74
C LEU A 57 10.81 -15.00 -6.39
N LEU A 58 9.88 -14.44 -5.64
CA LEU A 58 9.07 -13.29 -6.04
C LEU A 58 9.70 -12.03 -5.48
N VAL A 59 10.05 -11.09 -6.35
CA VAL A 59 10.62 -9.81 -5.97
C VAL A 59 9.58 -8.73 -6.16
N ASN A 60 9.26 -8.00 -5.08
CA ASN A 60 8.31 -6.90 -5.15
C ASN A 60 8.90 -5.71 -5.91
N ASN A 61 8.20 -5.24 -6.93
CA ASN A 61 8.61 -4.09 -7.71
C ASN A 61 7.68 -2.89 -7.46
N ASP A 62 8.17 -1.87 -6.74
CA ASP A 62 7.37 -0.70 -6.31
C ASP A 62 6.88 0.18 -7.46
N THR A 63 7.49 0.09 -8.63
CA THR A 63 7.24 1.03 -9.73
C THR A 63 6.29 0.52 -10.79
N ALA A 64 6.08 -0.79 -10.87
CA ALA A 64 5.39 -1.40 -12.01
C ALA A 64 4.14 -2.23 -11.67
N GLN A 65 3.77 -2.41 -10.40
CA GLN A 65 2.76 -3.39 -9.98
C GLN A 65 3.02 -4.81 -10.55
N SER A 66 4.26 -5.06 -10.98
CA SER A 66 4.70 -6.35 -11.52
C SER A 66 5.67 -7.00 -10.55
N GLU A 67 5.40 -8.25 -10.22
CA GLU A 67 6.31 -9.10 -9.50
C GLU A 67 7.24 -9.76 -10.50
N GLU A 68 8.56 -9.68 -10.27
CA GLU A 68 9.51 -10.48 -11.02
C GLU A 68 9.65 -11.84 -10.34
N MET A 69 9.41 -12.91 -11.09
CA MET A 69 9.53 -14.27 -10.59
C MET A 69 10.72 -14.99 -11.22
N CYS A 70 11.65 -15.45 -10.38
CA CYS A 70 12.64 -16.46 -10.77
C CYS A 70 12.16 -17.82 -10.26
N SER A 71 12.27 -18.87 -11.03
CA SER A 71 11.90 -20.21 -10.61
C SER A 71 12.95 -21.25 -10.97
N GLY A 72 12.99 -22.34 -10.21
CA GLY A 72 13.88 -23.47 -10.39
C GLY A 72 13.36 -24.71 -9.68
N VAL A 73 14.15 -25.76 -9.67
CA VAL A 73 13.86 -26.98 -8.91
C VAL A 73 15.05 -27.36 -8.05
N LEU A 74 14.80 -28.03 -6.92
CA LEU A 74 15.86 -28.57 -6.07
C LEU A 74 16.64 -29.66 -6.84
N ARG A 75 17.96 -29.62 -6.73
CA ARG A 75 18.90 -30.62 -7.20
C ARG A 75 19.91 -30.94 -6.10
N ASN A 76 20.05 -32.18 -5.73
CA ASN A 76 20.85 -32.60 -4.56
C ASN A 76 20.42 -31.84 -3.29
N HIS A 77 19.12 -31.59 -3.15
CA HIS A 77 18.51 -30.81 -2.06
C HIS A 77 18.94 -29.33 -2.00
N THR A 78 19.60 -28.78 -3.04
CA THR A 78 20.11 -27.41 -3.06
C THR A 78 19.40 -26.57 -4.11
N PHE A 79 19.44 -25.25 -3.91
CA PHE A 79 19.02 -24.25 -4.88
C PHE A 79 19.95 -23.05 -4.80
N SER A 80 19.92 -22.22 -5.85
CA SER A 80 20.63 -20.94 -5.89
C SER A 80 19.91 -20.00 -6.85
N PHE A 81 19.75 -18.71 -6.43
CA PHE A 81 19.29 -17.60 -7.23
C PHE A 81 20.33 -16.49 -7.19
N THR A 82 20.63 -15.89 -8.32
CA THR A 82 21.52 -14.74 -8.44
C THR A 82 20.84 -13.65 -9.26
N GLY A 83 21.12 -12.40 -8.94
CA GLY A 83 20.59 -11.26 -9.65
C GLY A 83 21.07 -9.96 -9.03
N LYS A 84 20.45 -8.84 -9.41
CA LYS A 84 20.79 -7.52 -8.89
C LYS A 84 19.52 -6.71 -8.64
N VAL A 85 19.49 -6.04 -7.51
CA VAL A 85 18.45 -5.04 -7.21
C VAL A 85 19.07 -3.64 -7.21
N ASP A 86 18.31 -2.67 -7.68
CA ASP A 86 18.71 -1.26 -7.70
C ASP A 86 18.65 -0.62 -6.30
N ARG A 87 17.85 -1.20 -5.41
CA ARG A 87 17.73 -0.82 -3.99
C ARG A 87 17.21 -2.00 -3.16
N PRO A 88 17.40 -1.99 -1.84
CA PRO A 88 16.78 -2.96 -0.94
C PRO A 88 15.25 -3.02 -1.07
N ARG A 89 14.68 -4.22 -1.03
CA ARG A 89 13.24 -4.45 -1.15
C ARG A 89 12.81 -5.79 -0.58
N THR A 90 11.53 -5.92 -0.29
CA THR A 90 10.97 -7.21 0.14
C THR A 90 10.91 -8.20 -1.01
N ALA A 91 11.11 -9.48 -0.69
CA ALA A 91 10.92 -10.58 -1.61
C ALA A 91 10.31 -11.77 -0.85
N THR A 92 9.73 -12.71 -1.60
CA THR A 92 9.17 -13.95 -1.05
C THR A 92 9.82 -15.14 -1.73
N PHE A 93 10.49 -15.97 -0.93
CA PHE A 93 10.93 -17.29 -1.39
C PHE A 93 9.79 -18.28 -1.24
N ILE A 94 9.54 -19.05 -2.27
CA ILE A 94 8.42 -19.99 -2.35
C ILE A 94 8.95 -21.38 -2.60
N THR A 95 8.39 -22.38 -1.90
CA THR A 95 8.56 -23.79 -2.26
C THR A 95 7.21 -24.47 -2.38
N ASN A 96 7.09 -25.40 -3.30
CA ASN A 96 5.95 -26.30 -3.39
C ASN A 96 6.34 -27.66 -3.98
N ASN A 97 5.49 -28.64 -3.73
CA ASN A 97 5.65 -30.00 -4.24
C ASN A 97 4.66 -30.32 -5.38
N LEU A 98 4.12 -29.32 -6.05
CA LEU A 98 3.07 -29.47 -7.07
C LEU A 98 3.48 -30.46 -8.18
N ASP A 99 4.68 -30.31 -8.73
CA ASP A 99 5.19 -31.20 -9.79
C ASP A 99 5.37 -32.64 -9.32
N LEU A 100 5.74 -32.84 -8.05
CA LEU A 100 5.87 -34.18 -7.43
C LEU A 100 4.51 -34.81 -7.23
N VAL A 101 3.51 -34.06 -6.77
CA VAL A 101 2.12 -34.50 -6.64
C VAL A 101 1.56 -34.94 -7.98
N ALA A 102 1.71 -34.12 -9.01
CA ALA A 102 1.25 -34.44 -10.37
C ALA A 102 1.97 -35.67 -10.96
N LYS A 103 3.30 -35.75 -10.85
CA LYS A 103 4.11 -36.88 -11.35
C LYS A 103 3.78 -38.23 -10.68
N ASN A 104 3.49 -38.22 -9.39
CA ASN A 104 3.22 -39.40 -8.61
C ASN A 104 1.72 -39.71 -8.48
N HIS A 105 0.85 -38.89 -9.10
CA HIS A 105 -0.61 -39.00 -9.00
C HIS A 105 -1.12 -39.00 -7.55
N TRP A 106 -0.49 -38.20 -6.69
CA TRP A 106 -0.94 -38.03 -5.31
C TRP A 106 -2.22 -37.18 -5.26
N PRO A 107 -3.04 -37.28 -4.21
CA PRO A 107 -4.21 -36.43 -4.02
C PRO A 107 -3.82 -34.95 -3.93
N ASP A 108 -4.71 -34.05 -4.37
CA ASP A 108 -4.48 -32.59 -4.37
C ASP A 108 -4.25 -32.00 -2.97
N ASP A 109 -4.79 -32.65 -1.91
CA ASP A 109 -4.54 -32.29 -0.52
C ASP A 109 -3.10 -32.55 -0.05
N SER A 110 -2.32 -33.27 -0.88
CA SER A 110 -0.88 -33.50 -0.65
C SER A 110 -0.01 -32.33 -1.11
N ILE A 111 -0.60 -31.26 -1.71
CA ILE A 111 0.14 -30.07 -2.14
C ILE A 111 0.47 -29.20 -0.94
N HIS A 112 1.76 -28.95 -0.74
CA HIS A 112 2.27 -28.09 0.32
C HIS A 112 2.97 -26.87 -0.26
N TRP A 113 2.56 -25.69 0.21
CA TRP A 113 3.17 -24.42 -0.11
C TRP A 113 3.86 -23.84 1.12
N ASN A 114 5.10 -23.36 0.93
CA ASN A 114 5.79 -22.57 1.95
C ASN A 114 6.15 -21.22 1.34
N TYR A 115 5.88 -20.15 2.08
CA TYR A 115 6.20 -18.79 1.74
C TYR A 115 7.12 -18.23 2.82
N ILE A 116 8.27 -17.72 2.43
CA ILE A 116 9.28 -17.19 3.35
C ILE A 116 9.62 -15.78 2.91
N SER A 117 9.26 -14.81 3.73
CA SER A 117 9.58 -13.42 3.51
C SER A 117 11.04 -13.15 3.79
N LEU A 118 11.68 -12.35 2.94
CA LEU A 118 13.05 -11.89 3.12
C LEU A 118 13.20 -10.45 2.63
N TYR A 119 14.27 -9.80 3.06
CA TYR A 119 14.62 -8.49 2.58
C TYR A 119 15.81 -8.59 1.63
N LEU A 120 15.57 -8.35 0.34
CA LEU A 120 16.53 -8.55 -0.72
C LEU A 120 17.44 -7.32 -0.85
N THR A 121 18.72 -7.56 -0.60
CA THR A 121 19.84 -6.65 -0.85
C THR A 121 20.80 -7.30 -1.83
N ASN A 122 21.84 -6.59 -2.29
CA ASN A 122 22.89 -7.19 -3.14
C ASN A 122 23.95 -7.94 -2.31
N ASP A 123 23.49 -8.76 -1.37
CA ASP A 123 24.32 -9.53 -0.45
C ASP A 123 24.13 -11.05 -0.65
N GLU A 124 24.89 -11.82 0.11
CA GLU A 124 24.71 -13.25 0.21
C GLU A 124 23.62 -13.58 1.25
N ILE A 125 22.60 -14.33 0.82
CA ILE A 125 21.44 -14.70 1.64
C ILE A 125 21.37 -16.23 1.68
N LEU A 126 21.39 -16.79 2.88
CA LEU A 126 21.23 -18.22 3.13
C LEU A 126 19.83 -18.52 3.65
N ILE A 127 19.13 -19.44 3.00
CA ILE A 127 17.92 -20.06 3.56
C ILE A 127 18.29 -21.41 4.16
N THR A 128 18.13 -21.51 5.49
CA THR A 128 18.52 -22.70 6.23
C THR A 128 17.53 -23.87 6.03
N PRO A 129 17.89 -25.13 6.42
CA PRO A 129 16.97 -26.28 6.36
C PRO A 129 15.68 -26.07 7.16
N GLU A 130 15.69 -25.23 8.20
CA GLU A 130 14.56 -24.87 9.03
C GLU A 130 13.75 -23.70 8.44
N LEU A 131 14.03 -23.32 7.19
CA LEU A 131 13.40 -22.22 6.46
C LEU A 131 13.59 -20.84 7.14
N LYS A 132 14.72 -20.65 7.84
CA LYS A 132 15.12 -19.34 8.38
C LYS A 132 16.05 -18.65 7.39
N VAL A 133 15.89 -17.33 7.27
CA VAL A 133 16.71 -16.49 6.40
C VAL A 133 17.84 -15.88 7.21
N LYS A 134 19.06 -15.97 6.70
CA LYS A 134 20.26 -15.32 7.21
C LYS A 134 20.89 -14.51 6.10
N GLY A 135 21.36 -13.31 6.39
CA GLY A 135 21.98 -12.42 5.39
C GLY A 135 22.85 -11.37 6.06
N GLY A 136 23.02 -10.22 5.40
CA GLY A 136 23.67 -9.06 6.00
C GLY A 136 22.79 -8.36 7.04
N GLN A 137 23.27 -7.21 7.56
CA GLN A 137 22.60 -6.45 8.62
C GLN A 137 21.14 -6.12 8.31
N VAL A 138 20.81 -5.80 7.04
CA VAL A 138 19.42 -5.46 6.63
C VAL A 138 18.49 -6.64 6.79
N GLN A 139 18.97 -7.87 6.49
CA GLN A 139 18.18 -9.08 6.74
C GLN A 139 18.02 -9.36 8.23
N ASP A 140 19.03 -9.09 9.04
CA ASP A 140 18.94 -9.25 10.49
C ASP A 140 17.94 -8.25 11.08
N ASP A 141 17.97 -6.99 10.66
CA ASP A 141 16.96 -5.97 11.01
C ASP A 141 15.54 -6.44 10.63
N TYR A 142 15.40 -7.03 9.44
CA TYR A 142 14.09 -7.55 9.00
C TYR A 142 13.63 -8.76 9.83
N ASN A 143 14.54 -9.62 10.24
CA ASN A 143 14.23 -10.73 11.15
C ASN A 143 13.79 -10.20 12.53
N ASP A 144 14.37 -9.11 13.01
CA ASP A 144 13.95 -8.45 14.25
C ASP A 144 12.53 -7.93 14.12
N LEU A 145 12.19 -7.25 13.02
CA LEU A 145 10.82 -6.83 12.73
C LEU A 145 9.84 -8.00 12.76
N LEU A 146 10.19 -9.12 12.09
CA LEU A 146 9.35 -10.32 12.07
C LEU A 146 9.16 -10.93 13.46
N SER A 147 10.13 -10.73 14.37
CA SER A 147 10.05 -11.21 15.75
C SER A 147 9.17 -10.36 16.66
N MET A 148 8.95 -9.08 16.30
CA MET A 148 8.09 -8.14 17.03
C MET A 148 6.60 -8.38 16.77
N ASP A 149 6.25 -9.08 15.68
CA ASP A 149 4.88 -9.35 15.30
C ASP A 149 4.37 -10.68 15.88
N ASP A 150 3.60 -10.58 16.95
CA ASP A 150 2.89 -11.73 17.55
C ASP A 150 1.47 -11.95 16.98
N SER A 151 1.02 -11.15 16.02
CA SER A 151 -0.35 -11.16 15.50
C SER A 151 -0.70 -12.40 14.67
N GLY A 152 0.31 -13.20 14.30
CA GLY A 152 0.09 -14.41 13.48
C GLY A 152 -0.37 -14.12 12.05
N GLY A 153 -0.15 -12.89 11.56
CA GLY A 153 -0.50 -12.46 10.20
C GLY A 153 -1.80 -11.64 10.10
N GLU A 154 -2.37 -11.25 11.23
CA GLU A 154 -3.39 -10.20 11.29
C GLU A 154 -2.76 -8.82 11.05
N VAL A 155 -3.58 -7.76 10.99
CA VAL A 155 -3.11 -6.40 10.68
C VAL A 155 -2.07 -5.96 11.71
N VAL A 156 -0.84 -5.74 11.26
CA VAL A 156 0.25 -5.26 12.13
C VAL A 156 -0.06 -3.84 12.61
N SER A 157 -0.01 -3.64 13.93
CA SER A 157 -0.24 -2.32 14.52
C SER A 157 0.81 -1.30 14.06
N PRO A 158 0.41 -0.06 13.74
CA PRO A 158 1.35 1.03 13.46
C PRO A 158 2.41 1.22 14.56
N ASP A 159 2.08 0.92 15.80
CA ASP A 159 3.00 1.06 16.93
C ASP A 159 4.23 0.14 16.82
N ILE A 160 4.08 -1.06 16.26
CA ILE A 160 5.19 -1.97 15.98
C ILE A 160 6.15 -1.32 14.97
N PHE A 161 5.61 -0.66 13.95
CA PHE A 161 6.42 0.03 12.94
C PHE A 161 7.20 1.20 13.54
N PHE A 162 6.55 2.04 14.34
CA PHE A 162 7.23 3.12 15.03
C PHE A 162 8.30 2.61 15.99
N ASN A 163 7.98 1.58 16.79
CA ASN A 163 8.95 0.96 17.69
C ASN A 163 10.18 0.40 16.93
N PHE A 164 9.97 -0.27 15.81
CA PHE A 164 11.07 -0.74 14.99
C PHE A 164 11.91 0.40 14.44
N ILE A 165 11.27 1.44 13.88
CA ILE A 165 11.96 2.62 13.31
C ILE A 165 12.84 3.31 14.36
N ASP A 166 12.36 3.41 15.59
CA ASP A 166 13.11 4.04 16.69
C ASP A 166 14.39 3.26 17.04
N HIS A 167 14.37 1.93 16.92
CA HIS A 167 15.53 1.10 17.22
C HIS A 167 16.45 0.90 16.02
N HIS A 168 15.95 1.03 14.79
CA HIS A 168 16.69 0.82 13.54
C HIS A 168 16.63 2.02 12.57
N PRO A 169 16.95 3.26 13.00
CA PRO A 169 16.70 4.48 12.21
C PRO A 169 17.51 4.58 10.91
N HIS A 170 18.55 3.75 10.76
CA HIS A 170 19.44 3.72 9.59
C HIS A 170 19.17 2.53 8.67
N SER A 171 18.20 1.70 9.00
CA SER A 171 17.84 0.52 8.21
C SER A 171 16.98 0.87 6.98
N PRO A 172 17.24 0.28 5.81
CA PRO A 172 16.32 0.33 4.68
C PRO A 172 14.91 -0.18 5.01
N VAL A 173 14.78 -1.12 5.96
CA VAL A 173 13.49 -1.62 6.46
C VAL A 173 12.69 -0.48 7.08
N SER A 174 13.32 0.40 7.86
CA SER A 174 12.65 1.57 8.46
C SER A 174 12.13 2.55 7.42
N VAL A 175 12.86 2.74 6.31
CA VAL A 175 12.39 3.56 5.18
C VAL A 175 11.12 2.98 4.58
N GLU A 176 11.10 1.66 4.36
CA GLU A 176 9.94 0.99 3.79
C GLU A 176 8.71 1.05 4.72
N LEU A 177 8.91 0.82 6.03
CA LEU A 177 7.86 0.94 7.03
C LEU A 177 7.32 2.37 7.14
N ALA A 178 8.20 3.37 7.14
CA ALA A 178 7.79 4.78 7.14
C ALA A 178 6.99 5.14 5.88
N ARG A 179 7.44 4.69 4.71
CA ARG A 179 6.70 4.88 3.46
C ARG A 179 5.32 4.24 3.50
N ARG A 180 5.21 3.04 4.08
CA ARG A 180 3.95 2.35 4.29
C ARG A 180 3.04 3.09 5.27
N LEU A 181 3.57 3.58 6.39
CA LEU A 181 2.81 4.41 7.35
C LEU A 181 2.29 5.71 6.70
N LEU A 182 3.04 6.27 5.75
CA LEU A 182 2.65 7.46 5.00
C LEU A 182 1.60 7.19 3.90
N GLU A 183 1.26 5.92 3.65
CA GLU A 183 0.16 5.55 2.77
C GLU A 183 -1.19 5.88 3.44
N ARG A 184 -2.24 5.99 2.59
CA ARG A 184 -3.59 6.24 3.08
C ARG A 184 -4.09 5.10 3.96
N GLY A 185 -4.82 5.45 5.01
CA GLY A 185 -5.44 4.49 5.91
C GLY A 185 -4.83 4.47 7.32
N TYR A 186 -3.60 4.94 7.49
CA TYR A 186 -2.99 5.02 8.83
C TYR A 186 -3.34 6.31 9.59
N ASN A 187 -3.85 7.34 8.92
CA ASN A 187 -4.30 8.62 9.53
C ASN A 187 -3.29 9.24 10.50
N LEU A 188 -2.02 9.29 10.11
CA LEU A 188 -0.95 9.82 10.94
C LEU A 188 -1.25 11.26 11.38
N THR A 189 -0.83 11.60 12.61
CA THR A 189 -0.82 12.98 13.10
C THR A 189 0.40 13.74 12.55
N ALA A 190 0.39 15.07 12.67
CA ALA A 190 1.54 15.90 12.29
C ALA A 190 2.80 15.52 13.08
N GLU A 191 2.62 15.25 14.38
CA GLU A 191 3.71 14.83 15.28
C GLU A 191 4.33 13.49 14.84
N GLN A 192 3.49 12.53 14.41
CA GLN A 192 3.95 11.24 13.90
C GLN A 192 4.71 11.39 12.58
N VAL A 193 4.24 12.25 11.67
CA VAL A 193 4.93 12.54 10.41
C VAL A 193 6.27 13.24 10.66
N ASP A 194 6.32 14.19 11.61
CA ASP A 194 7.55 14.89 11.99
C ASP A 194 8.52 13.95 12.72
N HIS A 195 8.01 13.00 13.50
CA HIS A 195 8.81 11.94 14.12
C HIS A 195 9.53 11.09 13.06
N LEU A 196 8.83 10.61 12.04
CA LEU A 196 9.44 9.84 10.95
C LEU A 196 10.56 10.64 10.26
N ASP A 197 10.33 11.93 9.98
CA ASP A 197 11.29 12.79 9.28
C ASP A 197 12.54 13.08 10.13
N SER A 198 12.37 13.23 11.45
CA SER A 198 13.46 13.49 12.38
C SER A 198 14.25 12.25 12.77
N THR A 199 13.63 11.08 12.75
CA THR A 199 14.26 9.81 13.15
C THR A 199 15.04 9.20 11.99
N ILE A 200 14.47 9.14 10.77
CA ILE A 200 15.12 8.52 9.60
C ILE A 200 15.89 9.60 8.80
N VAL A 201 17.07 10.00 9.29
CA VAL A 201 17.84 11.09 8.69
C VAL A 201 18.85 10.64 7.64
N SER A 202 19.33 9.40 7.74
CA SER A 202 20.37 8.85 6.86
C SER A 202 20.24 7.34 6.75
N VAL A 203 20.11 6.85 5.52
CA VAL A 203 20.11 5.40 5.21
C VAL A 203 21.02 5.20 4.00
N PRO A 204 22.30 4.92 4.21
CA PRO A 204 23.31 4.82 3.17
C PRO A 204 22.96 3.78 2.10
N ASP A 205 22.37 2.66 2.52
CA ASP A 205 22.06 1.52 1.65
C ASP A 205 20.75 1.72 0.86
N ASP A 206 19.95 2.75 1.19
CA ASP A 206 18.73 3.09 0.43
C ASP A 206 18.49 4.61 0.33
N THR A 207 19.42 5.32 -0.28
CA THR A 207 19.29 6.78 -0.52
C THR A 207 18.11 7.13 -1.42
N THR A 208 17.74 6.25 -2.34
CA THR A 208 16.56 6.43 -3.21
C THR A 208 15.26 6.30 -2.42
N GLY A 209 15.10 5.27 -1.61
CA GLY A 209 13.95 5.10 -0.72
C GLY A 209 13.80 6.25 0.25
N LEU A 210 14.90 6.70 0.87
CA LEU A 210 14.90 7.86 1.76
C LEU A 210 14.41 9.13 1.04
N ARG A 211 14.85 9.38 -0.19
CA ARG A 211 14.36 10.51 -0.99
C ARG A 211 12.85 10.39 -1.28
N LEU A 212 12.38 9.21 -1.63
CA LEU A 212 10.95 8.95 -1.88
C LEU A 212 10.13 9.14 -0.60
N MET A 213 10.59 8.64 0.54
CA MET A 213 9.97 8.85 1.84
C MET A 213 9.81 10.34 2.16
N ARG A 214 10.85 11.15 1.96
CA ARG A 214 10.79 12.62 2.17
C ARG A 214 9.78 13.31 1.27
N LEU A 215 9.61 12.85 0.03
CA LEU A 215 8.57 13.36 -0.86
C LEU A 215 7.17 13.00 -0.34
N GLN A 216 6.99 11.77 0.18
CA GLN A 216 5.74 11.35 0.81
C GLN A 216 5.46 12.13 2.11
N ILE A 217 6.47 12.39 2.95
CA ILE A 217 6.36 13.24 4.14
C ILE A 217 5.89 14.66 3.76
N ALA A 218 6.53 15.28 2.77
CA ALA A 218 6.14 16.60 2.28
C ALA A 218 4.69 16.62 1.75
N GLN A 219 4.22 15.51 1.20
CA GLN A 219 2.84 15.37 0.76
C GLN A 219 1.89 15.11 1.94
N ALA A 220 2.25 14.23 2.87
CA ALA A 220 1.45 13.91 4.05
C ALA A 220 1.18 15.16 4.92
N ARG A 221 2.19 16.02 5.11
CA ARG A 221 2.05 17.30 5.84
C ARG A 221 0.94 18.22 5.30
N LYS A 222 0.49 18.02 4.07
CA LYS A 222 -0.60 18.81 3.48
C LYS A 222 -2.00 18.30 3.85
N THR A 223 -2.10 17.06 4.31
CA THR A 223 -3.38 16.37 4.58
C THR A 223 -3.50 15.78 5.97
N VAL A 224 -2.47 15.91 6.82
CA VAL A 224 -2.53 15.48 8.21
C VAL A 224 -3.50 16.34 9.04
N LYS A 225 -3.93 15.80 10.17
CA LYS A 225 -4.80 16.50 11.11
C LYS A 225 -4.24 17.88 11.46
N GLY A 226 -5.07 18.93 11.28
CA GLY A 226 -4.71 20.32 11.54
C GLY A 226 -4.10 21.07 10.34
N ALA A 227 -3.80 20.41 9.24
CA ALA A 227 -3.35 21.06 8.01
C ALA A 227 -4.42 22.04 7.47
N LEU A 228 -3.95 23.11 6.85
CA LEU A 228 -4.86 24.03 6.14
C LEU A 228 -5.37 23.39 4.87
N LEU A 229 -6.68 23.52 4.62
CA LEU A 229 -7.28 23.08 3.37
C LEU A 229 -6.62 23.80 2.19
N GLN A 230 -6.11 23.03 1.23
CA GLN A 230 -5.50 23.56 0.02
C GLN A 230 -6.58 23.80 -1.04
N ASP A 231 -6.49 24.91 -1.78
CA ASP A 231 -7.47 25.20 -2.82
C ASP A 231 -7.30 24.34 -4.07
N LEU A 232 -8.44 24.02 -4.70
CA LEU A 232 -8.54 23.35 -6.00
C LEU A 232 -9.44 24.13 -6.93
N GLU A 233 -9.03 24.26 -8.20
CA GLU A 233 -9.91 24.74 -9.23
C GLU A 233 -10.92 23.68 -9.66
N LEU A 234 -12.18 24.03 -9.54
CA LEU A 234 -13.33 23.17 -9.84
C LEU A 234 -14.28 23.84 -10.83
N VAL A 235 -15.19 23.06 -11.36
CA VAL A 235 -16.36 23.52 -12.10
C VAL A 235 -17.63 22.99 -11.48
N THR A 236 -18.66 23.80 -11.47
CA THR A 236 -20.02 23.43 -11.07
C THR A 236 -20.69 22.62 -12.17
N THR A 237 -21.86 22.06 -11.88
CA THR A 237 -22.69 21.30 -12.87
C THR A 237 -23.16 22.12 -14.07
N ASN A 238 -23.13 23.46 -13.97
CA ASN A 238 -23.47 24.37 -15.06
C ASN A 238 -22.21 25.04 -15.69
N GLY A 239 -21.02 24.48 -15.44
CA GLY A 239 -19.75 24.91 -16.06
C GLY A 239 -19.11 26.16 -15.47
N GLN A 240 -19.64 26.70 -14.36
CA GLN A 240 -19.03 27.88 -13.71
C GLN A 240 -17.81 27.46 -12.90
N LYS A 241 -16.80 28.34 -12.85
CA LYS A 241 -15.61 28.15 -12.01
C LYS A 241 -15.96 28.18 -10.53
N ALA A 242 -15.34 27.31 -9.78
CA ALA A 242 -15.49 27.19 -8.33
C ALA A 242 -14.14 26.89 -7.68
N SER A 243 -14.04 27.11 -6.38
CA SER A 243 -12.85 26.92 -5.54
C SER A 243 -13.22 26.05 -4.36
N LEU A 244 -12.45 25.01 -4.09
CA LEU A 244 -12.72 24.08 -2.98
C LEU A 244 -12.78 24.80 -1.64
N THR A 245 -11.82 25.69 -1.36
CA THR A 245 -11.79 26.43 -0.09
C THR A 245 -13.03 27.34 0.07
N HIS A 246 -13.50 27.91 -1.02
CA HIS A 246 -14.73 28.72 -1.02
C HIS A 246 -15.98 27.85 -0.78
N ILE A 247 -16.08 26.70 -1.44
CA ILE A 247 -17.19 25.76 -1.29
C ILE A 247 -17.28 25.28 0.17
N VAL A 248 -16.16 24.89 0.77
CA VAL A 248 -16.11 24.42 2.16
C VAL A 248 -16.49 25.55 3.13
N ALA A 249 -15.92 26.75 2.96
CA ALA A 249 -16.25 27.91 3.79
C ALA A 249 -17.73 28.32 3.66
N ASP A 250 -18.29 28.21 2.46
CA ASP A 250 -19.71 28.50 2.22
C ASP A 250 -20.62 27.46 2.87
N ALA A 251 -20.29 26.17 2.73
CA ALA A 251 -21.00 25.09 3.39
C ALA A 251 -21.03 25.29 4.91
N GLN A 252 -19.91 25.66 5.53
CA GLN A 252 -19.79 25.90 6.97
C GLN A 252 -20.49 27.16 7.45
N ARG A 253 -20.61 28.19 6.59
CA ARG A 253 -21.41 29.40 6.92
C ARG A 253 -22.91 29.10 6.97
N HIS A 254 -23.41 28.28 6.03
CA HIS A 254 -24.82 27.91 5.99
C HIS A 254 -25.20 26.86 7.02
N LYS A 255 -24.28 25.95 7.29
CA LYS A 255 -24.44 24.87 8.25
C LYS A 255 -23.14 24.63 9.01
N PRO A 256 -22.96 25.27 10.18
CA PRO A 256 -21.78 25.06 11.01
C PRO A 256 -21.63 23.58 11.38
N GLY A 257 -20.51 22.99 11.02
CA GLY A 257 -20.25 21.56 11.23
C GLY A 257 -19.04 21.07 10.45
N TYR A 258 -18.97 19.77 10.33
CA TYR A 258 -17.96 19.08 9.53
C TYR A 258 -18.33 19.07 8.04
N VAL A 259 -17.32 19.07 7.18
CA VAL A 259 -17.51 18.87 5.74
C VAL A 259 -16.75 17.63 5.32
N LEU A 260 -17.45 16.71 4.68
CA LEU A 260 -16.86 15.56 4.01
C LEU A 260 -16.69 15.90 2.53
N VAL A 261 -15.45 15.99 2.07
CA VAL A 261 -15.13 16.13 0.64
C VAL A 261 -14.88 14.74 0.09
N ASP A 262 -15.77 14.28 -0.80
CA ASP A 262 -15.71 12.98 -1.46
C ASP A 262 -15.11 13.13 -2.86
N PHE A 263 -13.88 12.64 -3.06
CA PHE A 263 -13.27 12.55 -4.38
C PHE A 263 -13.63 11.20 -5.02
N TRP A 264 -14.30 11.26 -6.14
CA TRP A 264 -14.83 10.11 -6.84
C TRP A 264 -14.69 10.20 -8.36
N ALA A 265 -15.11 9.16 -9.10
CA ALA A 265 -15.22 9.20 -10.56
C ALA A 265 -16.34 8.29 -11.07
N SER A 266 -16.89 8.62 -12.22
CA SER A 266 -17.96 7.84 -12.86
C SER A 266 -17.54 6.41 -13.25
N TRP A 267 -16.26 6.20 -13.49
CA TRP A 267 -15.65 4.89 -13.81
C TRP A 267 -15.19 4.11 -12.57
N CYS A 268 -15.27 4.70 -11.38
CA CYS A 268 -14.84 4.08 -10.13
C CYS A 268 -15.96 3.22 -9.53
N GLY A 269 -15.96 1.93 -9.81
CA GLY A 269 -16.98 1.00 -9.31
C GLY A 269 -17.09 0.96 -7.79
N ILE A 270 -15.95 1.03 -7.07
CA ILE A 270 -15.93 1.06 -5.60
C ILE A 270 -16.53 2.36 -5.06
N CYS A 271 -16.27 3.50 -5.72
CA CYS A 271 -16.88 4.79 -5.34
C CYS A 271 -18.42 4.72 -5.45
N LEU A 272 -18.92 4.18 -6.59
CA LEU A 272 -20.35 4.04 -6.82
C LEU A 272 -21.00 3.07 -5.82
N ALA A 273 -20.30 2.02 -5.44
CA ALA A 273 -20.76 1.07 -4.42
C ALA A 273 -20.81 1.68 -3.01
N ALA A 274 -19.93 2.64 -2.70
CA ALA A 274 -19.88 3.32 -1.40
C ALA A 274 -20.91 4.47 -1.25
N MET A 275 -21.46 5.00 -2.35
CA MET A 275 -22.40 6.13 -2.31
C MET A 275 -23.62 5.91 -1.40
N PRO A 276 -24.27 4.72 -1.36
CA PRO A 276 -25.38 4.48 -0.43
C PRO A 276 -25.00 4.63 1.03
N ASP A 277 -23.79 4.18 1.41
CA ASP A 277 -23.30 4.27 2.79
C ASP A 277 -23.00 5.72 3.16
N ILE A 278 -22.35 6.49 2.27
CA ILE A 278 -22.13 7.93 2.47
C ILE A 278 -23.45 8.67 2.58
N LYS A 279 -24.48 8.26 1.80
CA LYS A 279 -25.82 8.85 1.90
C LYS A 279 -26.47 8.58 3.25
N ALA A 280 -26.41 7.35 3.75
CA ALA A 280 -26.89 7.00 5.06
C ALA A 280 -26.21 7.83 6.16
N LEU A 281 -24.87 7.99 6.10
CA LEU A 281 -24.11 8.84 7.01
C LEU A 281 -24.52 10.33 6.90
N ALA A 282 -24.70 10.85 5.71
CA ALA A 282 -25.15 12.22 5.48
C ALA A 282 -26.55 12.49 6.07
N GLU A 283 -27.43 11.50 6.03
CA GLU A 283 -28.77 11.56 6.63
C GLU A 283 -28.71 11.45 8.15
N GLU A 284 -27.97 10.46 8.67
CA GLU A 284 -27.81 10.21 10.11
C GLU A 284 -27.18 11.41 10.84
N TYR A 285 -26.11 11.99 10.27
CA TYR A 285 -25.40 13.14 10.85
C TYR A 285 -25.82 14.48 10.22
N SER A 286 -27.05 14.54 9.68
CA SER A 286 -27.53 15.69 8.91
C SER A 286 -27.50 17.03 9.65
N SER A 287 -27.45 17.07 10.97
CA SER A 287 -27.29 18.31 11.74
C SER A 287 -25.85 18.86 11.75
N ASN A 288 -24.84 17.99 11.60
CA ASN A 288 -23.43 18.32 11.83
C ASN A 288 -22.51 18.01 10.64
N LEU A 289 -23.01 17.32 9.62
CA LEU A 289 -22.23 16.92 8.44
C LEU A 289 -22.79 17.51 7.16
N THR A 290 -21.94 18.10 6.35
CA THR A 290 -22.21 18.45 4.95
C THR A 290 -21.31 17.64 4.03
N VAL A 291 -21.87 17.01 3.00
CA VAL A 291 -21.10 16.28 1.97
C VAL A 291 -20.95 17.17 0.74
N VAL A 292 -19.75 17.20 0.19
CA VAL A 292 -19.38 17.87 -1.07
C VAL A 292 -18.65 16.84 -1.93
N ALA A 293 -19.18 16.52 -3.11
CA ALA A 293 -18.54 15.55 -3.99
C ALA A 293 -17.78 16.23 -5.13
N ILE A 294 -16.57 15.73 -5.38
CA ILE A 294 -15.67 16.24 -6.42
C ILE A 294 -15.30 15.09 -7.35
N SER A 295 -15.83 15.12 -8.57
CA SER A 295 -15.45 14.18 -9.60
C SER A 295 -14.06 14.52 -10.17
N ILE A 296 -13.23 13.47 -10.33
CA ILE A 296 -11.97 13.55 -11.06
C ILE A 296 -12.11 13.11 -12.52
N ASP A 297 -13.33 12.99 -13.03
CA ASP A 297 -13.58 12.65 -14.43
C ASP A 297 -12.96 13.68 -15.38
N THR A 298 -12.24 13.19 -16.38
CA THR A 298 -11.71 14.05 -17.46
C THR A 298 -12.78 14.37 -18.50
N LYS A 299 -13.83 13.52 -18.61
CA LYS A 299 -14.95 13.69 -19.54
C LYS A 299 -16.19 14.19 -18.79
N GLU A 300 -16.62 15.40 -19.11
CA GLU A 300 -17.78 16.06 -18.52
C GLU A 300 -19.07 15.25 -18.72
N GLU A 301 -19.25 14.70 -19.92
CA GLU A 301 -20.44 13.88 -20.25
C GLU A 301 -20.55 12.63 -19.35
N ALA A 302 -19.43 11.94 -19.08
CA ALA A 302 -19.43 10.77 -18.22
C ALA A 302 -19.84 11.12 -16.78
N TRP A 303 -19.35 12.23 -16.25
CA TRP A 303 -19.74 12.77 -14.95
C TRP A 303 -21.24 13.09 -14.91
N HIS A 304 -21.76 13.85 -15.89
CA HIS A 304 -23.18 14.21 -15.95
C HIS A 304 -24.09 12.98 -16.06
N ASN A 305 -23.71 11.98 -16.86
CA ASN A 305 -24.48 10.76 -17.02
C ASN A 305 -24.51 9.95 -15.71
N SER A 306 -23.40 9.89 -14.97
CA SER A 306 -23.36 9.22 -13.67
C SER A 306 -24.23 9.94 -12.64
N MET A 307 -24.16 11.26 -12.54
CA MET A 307 -25.03 12.04 -11.63
C MET A 307 -26.52 11.84 -11.93
N LYS A 308 -26.90 11.81 -13.22
CA LYS A 308 -28.30 11.52 -13.61
C LYS A 308 -28.77 10.13 -13.21
N LYS A 309 -27.85 9.18 -13.13
CA LYS A 309 -28.16 7.79 -12.76
C LYS A 309 -28.30 7.60 -11.25
N HIS A 310 -27.47 8.27 -10.47
CA HIS A 310 -27.34 7.99 -9.03
C HIS A 310 -28.12 8.99 -8.15
N HIS A 311 -28.38 10.23 -8.63
CA HIS A 311 -29.22 11.24 -7.95
C HIS A 311 -28.80 11.54 -6.49
N GLU A 312 -27.49 11.77 -6.27
CA GLU A 312 -27.02 12.07 -4.92
C GLU A 312 -27.48 13.46 -4.43
N PRO A 313 -27.85 13.60 -3.13
CA PRO A 313 -28.50 14.80 -2.62
C PRO A 313 -27.56 15.98 -2.34
N TRP A 314 -26.24 15.79 -2.45
CA TRP A 314 -25.24 16.79 -2.13
C TRP A 314 -24.71 17.54 -3.36
N ALA A 315 -24.01 18.64 -3.09
CA ALA A 315 -23.40 19.46 -4.14
C ALA A 315 -22.30 18.69 -4.87
N GLN A 316 -22.34 18.75 -6.20
CA GLN A 316 -21.44 18.06 -7.11
C GLN A 316 -20.58 19.06 -7.88
N TYR A 317 -19.29 18.76 -7.93
CA TYR A 317 -18.29 19.52 -8.67
C TYR A 317 -17.40 18.58 -9.45
N ARG A 318 -16.67 19.10 -10.42
CA ARG A 318 -15.65 18.37 -11.16
C ARG A 318 -14.36 19.18 -11.18
N THR A 319 -13.20 18.51 -11.16
CA THR A 319 -11.91 19.16 -11.33
C THR A 319 -11.80 19.82 -12.72
N THR A 320 -11.21 21.04 -12.78
CA THR A 320 -10.67 21.57 -14.04
C THR A 320 -9.44 20.76 -14.48
N GLN A 321 -8.89 21.02 -15.66
CA GLN A 321 -7.64 20.39 -16.08
C GLN A 321 -6.49 20.74 -15.10
N GLN A 322 -6.44 21.95 -14.56
CA GLN A 322 -5.45 22.33 -13.55
C GLN A 322 -5.78 21.66 -12.21
N GLY A 323 -7.04 21.69 -11.76
CA GLY A 323 -7.48 21.00 -10.54
C GLY A 323 -7.18 19.51 -10.58
N TYR A 324 -7.34 18.84 -11.72
CA TYR A 324 -6.95 17.43 -11.90
C TYR A 324 -5.46 17.20 -11.68
N LYS A 325 -4.58 18.09 -12.15
CA LYS A 325 -3.13 18.02 -11.87
C LYS A 325 -2.83 18.29 -10.39
N ASP A 326 -3.52 19.26 -9.82
CA ASP A 326 -3.31 19.71 -8.44
C ASP A 326 -3.72 18.67 -7.39
N ILE A 327 -4.70 17.78 -7.67
CA ILE A 327 -5.09 16.74 -6.71
C ILE A 327 -3.95 15.77 -6.39
N PHE A 328 -3.04 15.53 -7.32
CA PHE A 328 -1.87 14.65 -7.10
C PHE A 328 -0.77 15.34 -6.28
N THR A 329 -0.67 16.65 -6.34
CA THR A 329 0.38 17.44 -5.66
C THR A 329 -0.07 18.05 -4.33
N LYS A 330 -1.36 18.31 -4.18
CA LYS A 330 -1.96 18.95 -2.99
C LYS A 330 -2.63 17.93 -2.06
N TYR A 331 -3.15 16.82 -2.62
CA TYR A 331 -3.83 15.76 -1.89
C TYR A 331 -3.28 14.40 -2.31
N GLN A 332 -3.36 13.41 -1.46
CA GLN A 332 -2.85 12.07 -1.77
C GLN A 332 -3.79 11.25 -2.69
N VAL A 333 -4.53 11.90 -3.58
CA VAL A 333 -5.47 11.23 -4.49
C VAL A 333 -4.75 10.39 -5.56
N GLY A 334 -3.44 10.58 -5.75
CA GLY A 334 -2.61 9.80 -6.68
C GLY A 334 -2.66 8.29 -6.51
N ASN A 335 -3.05 7.79 -5.33
CA ASN A 335 -3.28 6.36 -5.10
C ASN A 335 -4.69 5.89 -5.52
N GLY A 336 -5.50 6.76 -6.16
CA GLY A 336 -6.83 6.44 -6.65
C GLY A 336 -7.98 7.03 -5.83
N VAL A 337 -9.19 6.75 -6.28
CA VAL A 337 -10.44 7.07 -5.62
C VAL A 337 -11.16 5.75 -5.25
N PRO A 338 -12.02 5.71 -4.20
CA PRO A 338 -12.51 6.83 -3.42
C PRO A 338 -11.45 7.44 -2.49
N TYR A 339 -11.56 8.74 -2.26
CA TYR A 339 -10.73 9.45 -1.30
C TYR A 339 -11.61 10.48 -0.58
N TYR A 340 -11.66 10.37 0.74
CA TYR A 340 -12.47 11.23 1.59
C TYR A 340 -11.57 12.15 2.39
N LEU A 341 -11.81 13.45 2.29
CA LEU A 341 -11.14 14.45 3.10
C LEU A 341 -12.15 15.02 4.09
N PHE A 342 -11.87 14.86 5.37
CA PHE A 342 -12.77 15.30 6.43
C PHE A 342 -12.28 16.63 7.01
N ILE A 343 -13.13 17.66 6.97
CA ILE A 343 -12.79 19.02 7.34
C ILE A 343 -13.53 19.39 8.62
N ARG A 344 -12.79 19.93 9.57
CA ARG A 344 -13.31 20.43 10.86
C ARG A 344 -14.09 21.73 10.67
N PRO A 345 -14.94 22.11 11.70
CA PRO A 345 -15.65 23.39 11.69
C PRO A 345 -14.75 24.63 11.58
N ASP A 346 -13.46 24.52 11.95
CA ASP A 346 -12.46 25.60 11.81
C ASP A 346 -11.80 25.66 10.42
N GLY A 347 -12.27 24.87 9.46
CA GLY A 347 -11.76 24.82 8.10
C GLY A 347 -10.47 24.03 7.89
N LYS A 348 -9.96 23.37 8.95
CA LYS A 348 -8.75 22.55 8.89
C LYS A 348 -9.07 21.10 8.60
N VAL A 349 -8.12 20.41 8.00
CA VAL A 349 -8.20 18.96 7.79
C VAL A 349 -8.27 18.25 9.13
N LEU A 350 -9.19 17.30 9.27
CA LEU A 350 -9.25 16.37 10.38
C LEU A 350 -8.56 15.06 10.05
N SER A 351 -8.88 14.49 8.90
CA SER A 351 -8.33 13.22 8.43
C SER A 351 -8.55 13.04 6.93
N ALA A 352 -7.79 12.11 6.34
CA ALA A 352 -7.95 11.66 4.97
C ALA A 352 -8.17 10.13 4.98
N MET A 353 -9.20 9.64 4.27
CA MET A 353 -9.69 8.26 4.38
C MET A 353 -9.95 7.66 3.00
N SER A 354 -10.04 6.33 2.93
CA SER A 354 -10.24 5.59 1.68
C SER A 354 -11.55 4.79 1.63
N GLY A 355 -12.28 4.67 2.74
CA GLY A 355 -13.50 3.89 2.82
C GLY A 355 -14.58 4.53 3.69
N PRO A 356 -15.87 4.22 3.42
CA PRO A 356 -17.00 4.75 4.18
C PRO A 356 -17.00 4.28 5.64
N GLU A 357 -16.46 3.09 5.94
CA GLU A 357 -16.34 2.59 7.31
C GLU A 357 -15.49 3.51 8.18
N GLN A 358 -14.35 3.98 7.65
CA GLN A 358 -13.47 4.92 8.35
C GLN A 358 -14.16 6.28 8.57
N VAL A 359 -14.98 6.72 7.61
CA VAL A 359 -15.81 7.92 7.76
C VAL A 359 -16.79 7.74 8.90
N LYS A 360 -17.47 6.59 8.96
CA LYS A 360 -18.42 6.26 10.03
C LYS A 360 -17.74 6.24 11.39
N GLU A 361 -16.66 5.49 11.55
CA GLU A 361 -15.89 5.40 12.80
C GLU A 361 -15.44 6.78 13.30
N THR A 362 -14.99 7.64 12.37
CA THR A 362 -14.59 9.01 12.68
C THR A 362 -15.79 9.83 13.19
N LEU A 363 -16.94 9.75 12.51
CA LEU A 363 -18.16 10.45 12.92
C LEU A 363 -18.68 9.95 14.26
N ASP A 364 -18.72 8.64 14.46
CA ASP A 364 -19.14 8.04 15.73
C ASP A 364 -18.24 8.52 16.88
N SER A 365 -16.93 8.54 16.68
CA SER A 365 -15.95 9.01 17.67
C SER A 365 -16.11 10.50 18.03
N LEU A 366 -16.47 11.34 17.05
CA LEU A 366 -16.58 12.80 17.24
C LEU A 366 -17.94 13.24 17.74
N LEU A 367 -18.99 12.53 17.38
CA LEU A 367 -20.37 12.91 17.56
C LEU A 367 -21.17 11.92 18.42
N ALA A 368 -20.49 10.86 18.96
CA ALA A 368 -21.10 9.96 19.93
C ALA A 368 -21.62 10.79 21.12
N LYS A 369 -22.91 10.68 21.36
CA LYS A 369 -23.61 11.35 22.47
C LYS A 369 -23.38 10.63 23.80
#